data_987df6d3143c1fe8307373ea18fc45c5
#
_entry.id   987df6d3143c1fe8307373ea18fc45c5
#
_cell.length_a   1.000
_cell.length_b   1.000
_cell.length_c   1.000
_cell.angle_alpha   90.00
_cell.angle_beta   90.00
_cell.angle_gamma   90.00
#
_symmetry.space_group_name_H-M   'P 1'
#
loop_
_entity.id
_entity.type
_entity.pdbx_description
1 polymer ?
#
loop_
_entity_poly.entity_id
_entity_poly.type
_entity_poly.pdbx_seq_one_letter_code
_entity_poly.pdbx_strand_id
1 'polypeptide(L)'
;EGMIPIEEFKNDNELSQLEVGSKIEVFLERIESFKGEIIISREKARRMNAWNRMEKVFETGEEITAYITGRVKGGFIATCDGLPTFMPASQIDVKPLKRFDHLMNVPLKVIATRIDKVRGNVCTSRRAVLEKSKDIDAKEALKNLKQGDIIEDAKVKATTDWGIFLDIKGIDALLHVSDLSHGRVKKPSDLVTIGQTMKVKITKIDKETNRV
;
A
#
# COMPACT_ATOMS: atom_id res chain seq x y z
N GLU A 1 -20.72 14.52 -37.69
CA GLU A 1 -21.41 13.88 -36.57
C GLU A 1 -20.74 12.56 -36.27
N GLY A 2 -20.57 12.23 -34.98
CA GLY A 2 -19.93 10.99 -34.54
C GLY A 2 -20.91 10.19 -33.67
N MET A 3 -20.85 8.87 -33.76
CA MET A 3 -21.67 7.97 -32.96
C MET A 3 -20.84 7.22 -31.93
N ILE A 4 -21.32 7.15 -30.69
CA ILE A 4 -20.74 6.32 -29.64
C ILE A 4 -21.67 5.12 -29.43
N PRO A 5 -21.18 3.86 -29.51
CA PRO A 5 -21.99 2.68 -29.23
C PRO A 5 -22.49 2.70 -27.77
N ILE A 6 -23.74 2.29 -27.56
CA ILE A 6 -24.34 2.20 -26.22
C ILE A 6 -23.56 1.24 -25.32
N GLU A 7 -22.93 0.22 -25.91
CA GLU A 7 -22.13 -0.79 -25.21
C GLU A 7 -20.91 -0.20 -24.46
N GLU A 8 -20.44 0.99 -24.84
CA GLU A 8 -19.35 1.70 -24.15
C GLU A 8 -19.79 2.37 -22.83
N PHE A 9 -21.11 2.45 -22.60
CA PHE A 9 -21.70 2.92 -21.35
C PHE A 9 -21.98 1.73 -20.45
N LYS A 10 -20.98 1.28 -19.69
CA LYS A 10 -21.06 0.05 -18.85
C LYS A 10 -21.98 0.15 -17.64
N ASN A 11 -22.44 1.34 -17.28
CA ASN A 11 -23.31 1.55 -16.13
C ASN A 11 -24.60 2.22 -16.57
N ASP A 12 -25.75 1.56 -16.37
CA ASP A 12 -27.08 2.12 -16.63
C ASP A 12 -27.33 3.48 -15.95
N ASN A 13 -26.69 3.71 -14.81
CA ASN A 13 -26.73 4.98 -14.09
C ASN A 13 -26.06 6.15 -14.86
N GLU A 14 -25.06 5.87 -15.71
CA GLU A 14 -24.40 6.94 -16.48
C GLU A 14 -25.23 7.40 -17.66
N LEU A 15 -25.95 6.46 -18.30
CA LEU A 15 -26.89 6.81 -19.37
C LEU A 15 -28.05 7.67 -18.86
N SER A 16 -28.54 7.38 -17.65
CA SER A 16 -29.62 8.12 -17.01
C SER A 16 -29.25 9.57 -16.62
N GLN A 17 -27.97 9.86 -16.50
CA GLN A 17 -27.44 11.18 -16.14
C GLN A 17 -27.05 12.04 -17.35
N LEU A 18 -27.13 11.47 -18.56
CA LEU A 18 -26.78 12.17 -19.79
C LEU A 18 -28.03 12.91 -20.34
N GLU A 19 -27.95 14.22 -20.33
CA GLU A 19 -28.94 15.08 -20.95
C GLU A 19 -28.42 15.62 -22.29
N VAL A 20 -29.35 16.01 -23.18
CA VAL A 20 -28.99 16.66 -24.45
C VAL A 20 -28.24 17.97 -24.15
N GLY A 21 -27.01 18.08 -24.65
CA GLY A 21 -26.13 19.22 -24.38
C GLY A 21 -25.02 18.92 -23.34
N SER A 22 -25.01 17.73 -22.72
CA SER A 22 -23.92 17.31 -21.83
C SER A 22 -22.61 17.18 -22.60
N LYS A 23 -21.52 17.65 -22.00
CA LYS A 23 -20.18 17.50 -22.57
C LYS A 23 -19.58 16.16 -22.17
N ILE A 24 -19.19 15.37 -23.15
CA ILE A 24 -18.58 14.04 -22.94
C ILE A 24 -17.18 14.05 -23.54
N GLU A 25 -16.20 13.56 -22.79
CA GLU A 25 -14.85 13.35 -23.29
C GLU A 25 -14.81 12.07 -24.14
N VAL A 26 -14.32 12.20 -25.38
CA VAL A 26 -14.22 11.10 -26.33
C VAL A 26 -12.84 11.10 -26.98
N PHE A 27 -12.37 9.91 -27.30
CA PHE A 27 -11.15 9.72 -28.08
C PHE A 27 -11.51 9.65 -29.57
N LEU A 28 -10.88 10.49 -30.38
CA LEU A 28 -11.05 10.47 -31.83
C LEU A 28 -10.16 9.35 -32.41
N GLU A 29 -10.78 8.27 -32.90
CA GLU A 29 -10.04 7.14 -33.43
C GLU A 29 -9.68 7.34 -34.91
N ARG A 30 -10.64 7.79 -35.71
CA ARG A 30 -10.44 8.12 -37.13
C ARG A 30 -11.39 9.24 -37.56
N ILE A 31 -10.88 10.13 -38.41
CA ILE A 31 -11.63 11.26 -38.92
C ILE A 31 -12.52 10.86 -40.10
N GLU A 32 -12.13 9.81 -40.85
CA GLU A 32 -12.90 9.31 -41.99
C GLU A 32 -12.96 7.78 -41.95
N SER A 33 -14.17 7.27 -41.85
CA SER A 33 -14.50 5.88 -42.19
C SER A 33 -14.84 5.80 -43.66
N PHE A 34 -14.83 4.57 -44.26
CA PHE A 34 -15.30 4.33 -45.63
C PHE A 34 -16.73 4.89 -45.90
N LYS A 35 -17.48 5.22 -44.89
CA LYS A 35 -18.82 5.83 -44.94
C LYS A 35 -18.86 7.32 -44.61
N GLY A 36 -17.70 8.00 -44.44
CA GLY A 36 -17.65 9.41 -44.07
C GLY A 36 -18.05 9.70 -42.62
N GLU A 37 -18.09 8.68 -41.76
CA GLU A 37 -18.47 8.83 -40.35
C GLU A 37 -17.19 8.97 -39.48
N ILE A 38 -17.29 9.81 -38.46
CA ILE A 38 -16.23 9.98 -37.45
C ILE A 38 -16.36 8.87 -36.42
N ILE A 39 -15.31 8.06 -36.27
CA ILE A 39 -15.27 7.02 -35.24
C ILE A 39 -14.68 7.62 -33.98
N ILE A 40 -15.52 7.65 -32.93
CA ILE A 40 -15.17 8.13 -31.60
C ILE A 40 -15.40 7.03 -30.57
N SER A 41 -14.54 6.96 -29.54
CA SER A 41 -14.66 6.00 -28.47
C SER A 41 -14.54 6.70 -27.11
N ARG A 42 -15.52 6.48 -26.24
CA ARG A 42 -15.50 6.93 -24.86
C ARG A 42 -14.64 6.02 -23.97
N GLU A 43 -14.69 4.71 -24.22
CA GLU A 43 -13.90 3.75 -23.44
C GLU A 43 -12.40 4.02 -23.59
N LYS A 44 -11.94 4.33 -24.81
CA LYS A 44 -10.55 4.70 -25.06
C LYS A 44 -10.16 6.02 -24.36
N ALA A 45 -11.05 7.03 -24.37
CA ALA A 45 -10.82 8.28 -23.66
C ALA A 45 -10.69 8.05 -22.16
N ARG A 46 -11.59 7.29 -21.54
CA ARG A 46 -11.54 6.92 -20.12
C ARG A 46 -10.26 6.17 -19.78
N ARG A 47 -9.88 5.20 -20.61
CA ARG A 47 -8.67 4.43 -20.42
C ARG A 47 -7.42 5.30 -20.49
N MET A 48 -7.37 6.25 -21.43
CA MET A 48 -6.26 7.18 -21.57
C MET A 48 -6.16 8.14 -20.38
N ASN A 49 -7.30 8.67 -19.91
CA ASN A 49 -7.34 9.52 -18.72
C ASN A 49 -6.93 8.75 -17.45
N ALA A 50 -7.37 7.51 -17.30
CA ALA A 50 -6.95 6.66 -16.20
C ALA A 50 -5.44 6.36 -16.25
N TRP A 51 -4.86 6.18 -17.44
CA TRP A 51 -3.41 6.05 -17.61
C TRP A 51 -2.66 7.32 -17.22
N ASN A 52 -3.08 8.50 -17.70
CA ASN A 52 -2.47 9.78 -17.36
C ASN A 52 -2.53 10.05 -15.85
N ARG A 53 -3.65 9.68 -15.21
CA ARG A 53 -3.79 9.76 -13.75
C ARG A 53 -2.85 8.81 -13.04
N MET A 54 -2.74 7.57 -13.50
CA MET A 54 -1.84 6.57 -12.94
C MET A 54 -0.37 6.99 -13.03
N GLU A 55 0.03 7.65 -14.10
CA GLU A 55 1.38 8.21 -14.23
C GLU A 55 1.66 9.29 -13.21
N LYS A 56 0.73 10.26 -13.08
CA LYS A 56 0.85 11.31 -12.05
C LYS A 56 0.96 10.70 -10.65
N VAL A 57 0.12 9.73 -10.34
CA VAL A 57 0.14 9.02 -9.06
C VAL A 57 1.47 8.27 -8.84
N PHE A 58 2.03 7.70 -9.90
CA PHE A 58 3.34 7.05 -9.82
C PHE A 58 4.47 8.04 -9.54
N GLU A 59 4.45 9.21 -10.17
CA GLU A 59 5.45 10.27 -9.97
C GLU A 59 5.32 10.91 -8.58
N THR A 60 4.10 11.16 -8.11
CA THR A 60 3.86 11.76 -6.79
C THR A 60 3.99 10.74 -5.64
N GLY A 61 3.85 9.46 -5.95
CA GLY A 61 3.82 8.38 -4.94
C GLY A 61 2.58 8.43 -4.04
N GLU A 62 1.47 9.00 -4.56
CA GLU A 62 0.18 9.06 -3.86
C GLU A 62 -0.47 7.68 -3.72
N GLU A 63 -1.32 7.56 -2.70
CA GLU A 63 -2.11 6.37 -2.47
C GLU A 63 -3.36 6.37 -3.35
N ILE A 64 -3.61 5.27 -4.03
CA ILE A 64 -4.82 5.03 -4.82
C ILE A 64 -5.61 3.87 -4.27
N THR A 65 -6.91 3.84 -4.57
CA THR A 65 -7.77 2.73 -4.19
C THR A 65 -7.77 1.67 -5.28
N ALA A 66 -7.51 0.42 -4.88
CA ALA A 66 -7.55 -0.76 -5.75
C ALA A 66 -8.53 -1.80 -5.20
N TYR A 67 -9.17 -2.54 -6.11
CA TYR A 67 -10.05 -3.66 -5.78
C TYR A 67 -9.44 -4.94 -6.37
N ILE A 68 -9.20 -5.95 -5.55
CA ILE A 68 -8.72 -7.25 -6.03
C ILE A 68 -9.88 -7.97 -6.70
N THR A 69 -9.77 -8.19 -8.01
CA THR A 69 -10.79 -8.85 -8.83
C THR A 69 -10.48 -10.30 -9.13
N GLY A 70 -9.21 -10.70 -9.07
CA GLY A 70 -8.83 -12.07 -9.38
C GLY A 70 -7.46 -12.47 -8.85
N ARG A 71 -7.23 -13.78 -8.82
CA ARG A 71 -5.95 -14.38 -8.44
C ARG A 71 -5.27 -14.98 -9.68
N VAL A 72 -3.97 -14.75 -9.81
CA VAL A 72 -3.13 -15.30 -10.89
C VAL A 72 -1.87 -15.94 -10.31
N LYS A 73 -1.13 -16.66 -11.12
CA LYS A 73 0.14 -17.26 -10.70
C LYS A 73 1.15 -16.15 -10.31
N GLY A 74 1.53 -16.13 -9.06
CA GLY A 74 2.50 -15.15 -8.53
C GLY A 74 1.91 -13.88 -7.93
N GLY A 75 0.58 -13.66 -8.00
CA GLY A 75 -0.04 -12.45 -7.43
C GLY A 75 -1.53 -12.34 -7.69
N PHE A 76 -1.99 -11.12 -7.79
CA PHE A 76 -3.39 -10.77 -7.94
C PHE A 76 -3.58 -9.73 -9.04
N ILE A 77 -4.72 -9.80 -9.67
CA ILE A 77 -5.21 -8.73 -10.54
C ILE A 77 -6.06 -7.82 -9.69
N ALA A 78 -5.72 -6.55 -9.68
CA ALA A 78 -6.51 -5.52 -9.03
C ALA A 78 -6.94 -4.48 -10.06
N THR A 79 -8.08 -3.85 -9.85
CA THR A 79 -8.59 -2.76 -10.68
C THR A 79 -8.43 -1.44 -9.95
N CYS A 80 -7.71 -0.51 -10.56
CA CYS A 80 -7.52 0.86 -10.08
C CYS A 80 -8.11 1.82 -11.12
N ASP A 81 -9.12 2.59 -10.77
CA ASP A 81 -9.79 3.56 -11.68
C ASP A 81 -10.18 2.95 -13.04
N GLY A 82 -10.59 1.68 -13.04
CA GLY A 82 -10.95 0.96 -14.27
C GLY A 82 -9.77 0.35 -15.04
N LEU A 83 -8.52 0.57 -14.63
CA LEU A 83 -7.34 -0.06 -15.21
C LEU A 83 -7.00 -1.36 -14.48
N PRO A 84 -6.74 -2.45 -15.20
CA PRO A 84 -6.21 -3.67 -14.61
C PRO A 84 -4.75 -3.45 -14.19
N THR A 85 -4.44 -3.78 -12.94
CA THR A 85 -3.10 -3.68 -12.36
C THR A 85 -2.69 -5.02 -11.77
N PHE A 86 -1.39 -5.29 -11.76
CA PHE A 86 -0.85 -6.50 -11.17
C PHE A 86 -0.27 -6.21 -9.78
N MET A 87 -0.66 -6.98 -8.79
CA MET A 87 -0.11 -6.92 -7.44
C MET A 87 0.59 -8.24 -7.12
N PRO A 88 1.92 -8.27 -7.03
CA PRO A 88 2.65 -9.46 -6.63
C PRO A 88 2.22 -9.93 -5.23
N ALA A 89 2.19 -11.23 -4.98
CA ALA A 89 1.81 -11.79 -3.69
C ALA A 89 2.65 -11.27 -2.51
N SER A 90 3.93 -10.97 -2.76
CA SER A 90 4.85 -10.35 -1.79
C SER A 90 4.54 -8.89 -1.47
N GLN A 91 3.74 -8.21 -2.30
CA GLN A 91 3.40 -6.79 -2.17
C GLN A 91 2.01 -6.53 -1.58
N ILE A 92 1.30 -7.58 -1.17
CA ILE A 92 -0.02 -7.46 -0.53
C ILE A 92 0.10 -7.04 0.91
N ASP A 93 1.04 -7.64 1.65
CA ASP A 93 1.20 -7.37 3.08
C ASP A 93 2.68 -7.45 3.49
N VAL A 94 2.99 -6.88 4.66
CA VAL A 94 4.31 -6.94 5.28
C VAL A 94 4.65 -8.38 5.71
N LYS A 95 3.63 -9.13 6.17
CA LYS A 95 3.75 -10.55 6.53
C LYS A 95 3.18 -11.44 5.43
N PRO A 96 3.77 -12.62 5.17
CA PRO A 96 3.21 -13.55 4.19
C PRO A 96 1.82 -14.01 4.65
N LEU A 97 0.80 -13.68 3.89
CA LEU A 97 -0.58 -14.08 4.17
C LEU A 97 -0.82 -15.49 3.64
N LYS A 98 -1.44 -16.33 4.45
CA LYS A 98 -1.87 -17.69 4.05
C LYS A 98 -3.25 -17.71 3.41
N ARG A 99 -4.11 -16.75 3.75
CA ARG A 99 -5.48 -16.61 3.23
C ARG A 99 -5.69 -15.19 2.73
N PHE A 100 -6.29 -15.05 1.57
CA PHE A 100 -6.49 -13.76 0.87
C PHE A 100 -7.96 -13.43 0.62
N ASP A 101 -8.85 -14.37 0.95
CA ASP A 101 -10.27 -14.27 0.61
C ASP A 101 -10.94 -13.01 1.18
N HIS A 102 -10.48 -12.58 2.36
CA HIS A 102 -10.99 -11.36 3.01
C HIS A 102 -10.56 -10.04 2.33
N LEU A 103 -9.63 -10.10 1.38
CA LEU A 103 -9.15 -8.92 0.62
C LEU A 103 -9.80 -8.81 -0.75
N MET A 104 -10.57 -9.82 -1.16
CA MET A 104 -11.27 -9.80 -2.46
C MET A 104 -12.41 -8.79 -2.44
N ASN A 105 -12.49 -7.98 -3.50
CA ASN A 105 -13.51 -6.94 -3.68
C ASN A 105 -13.60 -5.88 -2.55
N VAL A 106 -12.57 -5.76 -1.73
CA VAL A 106 -12.46 -4.74 -0.69
C VAL A 106 -11.61 -3.58 -1.21
N PRO A 107 -11.98 -2.31 -0.93
CA PRO A 107 -11.14 -1.17 -1.28
C PRO A 107 -9.83 -1.20 -0.51
N LEU A 108 -8.72 -1.33 -1.21
CA LEU A 108 -7.38 -1.38 -0.65
C LEU A 108 -6.59 -0.15 -1.10
N LYS A 109 -5.93 0.51 -0.17
CA LYS A 109 -4.98 1.57 -0.50
C LYS A 109 -3.68 0.95 -0.99
N VAL A 110 -3.24 1.37 -2.18
CA VAL A 110 -2.03 0.88 -2.84
C VAL A 110 -1.24 2.02 -3.46
N ILE A 111 0.04 1.79 -3.68
CA ILE A 111 0.91 2.71 -4.42
C ILE A 111 1.36 2.01 -5.70
N ALA A 112 1.43 2.75 -6.80
CA ALA A 112 2.02 2.27 -8.03
C ALA A 112 3.54 2.17 -7.85
N THR A 113 4.12 0.98 -8.10
CA THR A 113 5.57 0.73 -7.96
C THR A 113 6.29 0.66 -9.29
N ARG A 114 5.58 0.29 -10.35
CA ARG A 114 6.13 0.20 -11.71
C ARG A 114 5.04 0.38 -12.74
N ILE A 115 5.34 1.16 -13.76
CA ILE A 115 4.47 1.38 -14.92
C ILE A 115 5.22 0.96 -16.19
N ASP A 116 4.61 0.10 -16.99
CA ASP A 116 5.09 -0.30 -18.31
C ASP A 116 4.04 0.13 -19.36
N LYS A 117 4.28 1.29 -19.99
CA LYS A 117 3.39 1.85 -21.01
C LYS A 117 3.29 0.97 -22.25
N VAL A 118 4.40 0.35 -22.65
CA VAL A 118 4.47 -0.44 -23.88
C VAL A 118 3.59 -1.68 -23.78
N ARG A 119 3.63 -2.34 -22.62
CA ARG A 119 2.84 -3.55 -22.36
C ARG A 119 1.49 -3.26 -21.71
N GLY A 120 1.22 -2.01 -21.34
CA GLY A 120 0.00 -1.64 -20.64
C GLY A 120 -0.14 -2.26 -19.25
N ASN A 121 0.99 -2.53 -18.57
CA ASN A 121 1.01 -3.17 -17.27
C ASN A 121 1.39 -2.18 -16.16
N VAL A 122 0.63 -2.16 -15.09
CA VAL A 122 0.94 -1.41 -13.87
C VAL A 122 1.11 -2.39 -12.72
N CYS A 123 2.22 -2.25 -11.98
CA CYS A 123 2.42 -3.00 -10.75
C CYS A 123 2.10 -2.12 -9.56
N THR A 124 1.31 -2.65 -8.62
CA THR A 124 0.90 -1.95 -7.40
C THR A 124 1.37 -2.68 -6.16
N SER A 125 1.53 -1.95 -5.05
CA SER A 125 1.95 -2.46 -3.75
C SER A 125 1.10 -1.88 -2.64
N ARG A 126 0.48 -2.74 -1.85
CA ARG A 126 -0.14 -2.38 -0.58
C ARG A 126 0.90 -2.36 0.54
N ARG A 127 1.89 -3.24 0.46
CA ARG A 127 2.98 -3.32 1.43
C ARG A 127 3.67 -1.96 1.60
N ALA A 128 3.93 -1.24 0.50
CA ALA A 128 4.55 0.08 0.55
C ALA A 128 3.71 1.11 1.33
N VAL A 129 2.37 1.05 1.23
CA VAL A 129 1.46 1.89 2.03
C VAL A 129 1.56 1.54 3.51
N LEU A 130 1.51 0.24 3.83
CA LEU A 130 1.59 -0.24 5.22
C LEU A 130 2.95 0.06 5.87
N GLU A 131 4.04 0.02 5.11
CA GLU A 131 5.37 0.39 5.59
C GLU A 131 5.46 1.91 5.82
N LYS A 132 4.96 2.72 4.87
CA LYS A 132 4.89 4.19 5.05
C LYS A 132 4.05 4.59 6.29
N SER A 133 2.89 3.98 6.50
CA SER A 133 2.06 4.29 7.67
C SER A 133 2.76 3.92 8.98
N LYS A 134 3.43 2.75 9.03
CA LYS A 134 4.22 2.35 10.21
C LYS A 134 5.38 3.30 10.48
N ASP A 135 6.07 3.77 9.44
CA ASP A 135 7.18 4.73 9.60
C ASP A 135 6.67 6.09 10.12
N ILE A 136 5.47 6.51 9.69
CA ILE A 136 4.84 7.75 10.18
C ILE A 136 4.45 7.58 11.65
N ASP A 137 3.75 6.48 11.98
CA ASP A 137 3.33 6.18 13.36
C ASP A 137 4.55 6.05 14.29
N ALA A 138 5.63 5.41 13.83
CA ALA A 138 6.88 5.29 14.57
C ALA A 138 7.54 6.66 14.79
N LYS A 139 7.58 7.52 13.76
CA LYS A 139 8.13 8.88 13.88
C LYS A 139 7.32 9.76 14.82
N GLU A 140 6.00 9.65 14.80
CA GLU A 140 5.13 10.37 15.73
C GLU A 140 5.29 9.87 17.16
N ALA A 141 5.36 8.55 17.35
CA ALA A 141 5.62 7.96 18.64
C ALA A 141 7.00 8.37 19.19
N LEU A 142 8.05 8.42 18.33
CA LEU A 142 9.38 8.91 18.72
C LEU A 142 9.39 10.38 19.17
N LYS A 143 8.57 11.24 18.56
CA LYS A 143 8.46 12.65 19.00
C LYS A 143 7.93 12.79 20.41
N ASN A 144 7.07 11.84 20.82
CA ASN A 144 6.44 11.83 22.15
C ASN A 144 7.29 11.15 23.22
N LEU A 145 8.35 10.43 22.82
CA LEU A 145 9.27 9.76 23.73
C LEU A 145 10.47 10.65 24.05
N LYS A 146 10.83 10.71 25.33
CA LYS A 146 12.01 11.44 25.81
C LYS A 146 12.99 10.46 26.43
N GLN A 147 14.28 10.82 26.34
CA GLN A 147 15.30 10.09 27.07
C GLN A 147 15.03 10.18 28.58
N GLY A 148 15.01 9.04 29.25
CA GLY A 148 14.70 8.93 30.66
C GLY A 148 13.25 8.49 30.94
N ASP A 149 12.37 8.44 29.94
CA ASP A 149 10.99 7.97 30.12
C ASP A 149 10.95 6.48 30.47
N ILE A 150 10.02 6.13 31.34
CA ILE A 150 9.74 4.74 31.73
C ILE A 150 8.53 4.26 30.95
N ILE A 151 8.69 3.18 30.21
CA ILE A 151 7.63 2.54 29.44
C ILE A 151 7.28 1.22 30.11
N GLU A 152 6.00 1.06 30.45
CA GLU A 152 5.49 -0.12 31.14
C GLU A 152 5.10 -1.25 30.19
N ASP A 153 4.76 -0.92 28.95
CA ASP A 153 4.20 -1.85 27.95
C ASP A 153 5.19 -2.19 26.83
N ALA A 154 6.46 -2.36 27.12
CA ALA A 154 7.43 -2.81 26.14
C ALA A 154 7.28 -4.33 25.91
N LYS A 155 6.91 -4.74 24.69
CA LYS A 155 6.65 -6.14 24.36
C LYS A 155 7.88 -6.81 23.74
N VAL A 156 8.28 -7.98 24.24
CA VAL A 156 9.39 -8.77 23.71
C VAL A 156 9.03 -9.31 22.31
N LYS A 157 9.77 -8.90 21.28
CA LYS A 157 9.60 -9.29 19.89
C LYS A 157 10.51 -10.44 19.50
N ALA A 158 11.78 -10.37 19.90
CA ALA A 158 12.77 -11.39 19.64
C ALA A 158 13.89 -11.34 20.69
N THR A 159 14.52 -12.46 20.95
CA THR A 159 15.69 -12.57 21.83
C THR A 159 16.91 -13.01 20.99
N THR A 160 18.04 -12.37 21.24
CA THR A 160 19.35 -12.70 20.64
C THR A 160 20.37 -12.91 21.75
N ASP A 161 21.55 -13.44 21.41
CA ASP A 161 22.61 -13.72 22.41
C ASP A 161 23.18 -12.44 23.06
N TRP A 162 23.03 -11.28 22.41
CA TRP A 162 23.57 -9.99 22.84
C TRP A 162 22.54 -9.00 23.35
N GLY A 163 21.24 -9.32 23.24
CA GLY A 163 20.17 -8.47 23.71
C GLY A 163 18.76 -8.95 23.32
N ILE A 164 17.80 -8.13 23.66
CA ILE A 164 16.38 -8.37 23.41
C ILE A 164 15.81 -7.26 22.55
N PHE A 165 15.11 -7.61 21.49
CA PHE A 165 14.31 -6.67 20.71
C PHE A 165 12.94 -6.52 21.35
N LEU A 166 12.60 -5.27 21.63
CA LEU A 166 11.33 -4.86 22.20
C LEU A 166 10.54 -4.05 21.19
N ASP A 167 9.24 -4.21 21.22
CA ASP A 167 8.29 -3.37 20.51
C ASP A 167 7.69 -2.36 21.47
N ILE A 168 7.93 -1.08 21.24
CA ILE A 168 7.41 0.03 22.01
C ILE A 168 6.49 0.83 21.10
N LYS A 169 5.19 0.51 21.12
CA LYS A 169 4.18 1.20 20.28
C LYS A 169 4.56 1.27 18.79
N GLY A 170 5.10 0.17 18.25
CA GLY A 170 5.49 0.09 16.85
C GLY A 170 6.93 0.52 16.56
N ILE A 171 7.69 0.94 17.57
CA ILE A 171 9.12 1.28 17.47
C ILE A 171 9.95 0.09 17.94
N ASP A 172 10.94 -0.29 17.15
CA ASP A 172 11.89 -1.34 17.54
C ASP A 172 12.94 -0.75 18.52
N ALA A 173 12.94 -1.27 19.74
CA ALA A 173 13.92 -0.93 20.78
C ALA A 173 14.84 -2.09 21.04
N LEU A 174 16.10 -1.80 21.36
CA LEU A 174 17.10 -2.78 21.75
C LEU A 174 17.45 -2.64 23.22
N LEU A 175 17.24 -3.70 23.99
CA LEU A 175 17.72 -3.84 25.34
C LEU A 175 18.96 -4.74 25.35
N HIS A 176 20.13 -4.14 25.63
CA HIS A 176 21.39 -4.89 25.67
C HIS A 176 21.43 -5.84 26.88
N VAL A 177 22.15 -6.97 26.73
CA VAL A 177 22.26 -7.97 27.79
C VAL A 177 22.81 -7.42 29.12
N SER A 178 23.66 -6.38 29.08
CA SER A 178 24.22 -5.72 30.26
C SER A 178 23.17 -5.00 31.11
N ASP A 179 22.08 -4.55 30.48
CA ASP A 179 21.04 -3.75 31.14
C ASP A 179 19.82 -4.61 31.56
N LEU A 180 19.88 -5.92 31.26
CA LEU A 180 18.82 -6.86 31.57
C LEU A 180 18.81 -7.30 33.03
N SER A 181 19.99 -7.42 33.64
CA SER A 181 20.15 -7.86 35.02
C SER A 181 21.49 -7.40 35.61
N HIS A 182 21.52 -7.14 36.91
CA HIS A 182 22.75 -6.85 37.65
C HIS A 182 23.70 -8.07 37.76
N GLY A 183 23.22 -9.28 37.41
CA GLY A 183 23.99 -10.52 37.40
C GLY A 183 24.47 -10.92 36.01
N ARG A 184 25.48 -11.81 35.93
CA ARG A 184 26.01 -12.34 34.67
C ARG A 184 24.98 -13.25 34.00
N VAL A 185 24.26 -12.73 33.01
CA VAL A 185 23.26 -13.49 32.24
C VAL A 185 23.97 -14.27 31.13
N LYS A 186 23.83 -15.60 31.12
CA LYS A 186 24.42 -16.44 30.08
C LYS A 186 23.62 -16.38 28.78
N LYS A 187 22.29 -16.35 28.86
CA LYS A 187 21.39 -16.24 27.70
C LYS A 187 20.18 -15.39 28.03
N PRO A 188 19.87 -14.34 27.28
CA PRO A 188 18.67 -13.50 27.46
C PRO A 188 17.37 -14.30 27.38
N SER A 189 17.35 -15.37 26.56
CA SER A 189 16.19 -16.26 26.39
C SER A 189 15.76 -17.00 27.67
N ASP A 190 16.65 -17.11 28.68
CA ASP A 190 16.34 -17.79 29.94
C ASP A 190 15.57 -16.89 30.91
N LEU A 191 15.60 -15.57 30.69
CA LEU A 191 14.98 -14.58 31.56
C LEU A 191 13.65 -14.04 31.04
N VAL A 192 13.45 -14.03 29.72
CA VAL A 192 12.28 -13.44 29.08
C VAL A 192 11.71 -14.33 27.98
N THR A 193 10.39 -14.34 27.90
CA THR A 193 9.66 -15.07 26.88
C THR A 193 9.18 -14.11 25.79
N ILE A 194 9.24 -14.56 24.53
CA ILE A 194 8.70 -13.80 23.39
C ILE A 194 7.21 -13.52 23.62
N GLY A 195 6.84 -12.24 23.48
CA GLY A 195 5.47 -11.77 23.74
C GLY A 195 5.21 -11.26 25.16
N GLN A 196 6.16 -11.41 26.07
CA GLN A 196 6.08 -10.86 27.44
C GLN A 196 6.20 -9.33 27.39
N THR A 197 5.44 -8.64 28.26
CA THR A 197 5.58 -7.20 28.49
C THR A 197 6.49 -6.94 29.67
N MET A 198 7.34 -5.90 29.55
CA MET A 198 8.24 -5.49 30.62
C MET A 198 8.36 -3.97 30.71
N LYS A 199 8.72 -3.49 31.91
CA LYS A 199 9.02 -2.07 32.15
C LYS A 199 10.46 -1.81 31.73
N VAL A 200 10.66 -0.79 30.91
CA VAL A 200 12.00 -0.37 30.44
C VAL A 200 12.15 1.14 30.54
N LYS A 201 13.38 1.60 30.77
CA LYS A 201 13.72 3.01 30.76
C LYS A 201 14.51 3.32 29.50
N ILE A 202 14.13 4.39 28.82
CA ILE A 202 14.81 4.84 27.60
C ILE A 202 16.16 5.47 27.98
N THR A 203 17.25 4.88 27.51
CA THR A 203 18.61 5.38 27.72
C THR A 203 19.10 6.24 26.56
N LYS A 204 18.77 5.87 25.33
CA LYS A 204 19.18 6.58 24.11
C LYS A 204 18.08 6.48 23.06
N ILE A 205 17.89 7.56 22.29
CA ILE A 205 16.98 7.61 21.15
C ILE A 205 17.79 7.96 19.92
N ASP A 206 17.73 7.11 18.91
CA ASP A 206 18.29 7.35 17.59
C ASP A 206 17.18 7.78 16.63
N LYS A 207 17.16 9.07 16.32
CA LYS A 207 16.14 9.69 15.46
C LYS A 207 16.36 9.40 13.96
N GLU A 208 17.58 9.04 13.57
CA GLU A 208 17.87 8.75 12.17
C GLU A 208 17.44 7.35 11.77
N THR A 209 17.68 6.38 12.65
CA THR A 209 17.32 4.97 12.41
C THR A 209 15.95 4.58 12.95
N ASN A 210 15.22 5.52 13.59
CA ASN A 210 13.94 5.26 14.28
C ASN A 210 14.04 4.11 15.30
N ARG A 211 15.13 4.04 16.07
CA ARG A 211 15.38 3.02 17.09
C ARG A 211 15.63 3.64 18.46
N VAL A 212 15.27 2.86 19.48
CA VAL A 212 15.44 3.23 20.88
C VAL A 212 16.30 2.19 21.60
#